data_0de526151e68e517f212eb564c7e91df
#
_entry.id   0de526151e68e517f212eb564c7e91df
#
_cell.length_a   1.000
_cell.length_b   1.000
_cell.length_c   1.000
_cell.angle_alpha   90.00
_cell.angle_beta   90.00
_cell.angle_gamma   90.00
#
_symmetry.space_group_name_H-M   'P 1'
#
loop_
_entity.id
_entity.type
_entity.pdbx_description
1 polymer ?
#
loop_
_entity_poly.entity_id
_entity_poly.type
_entity_poly.pdbx_seq_one_letter_code
_entity_poly.pdbx_strand_id
1 'polypeptide(L)'
;RQQIQMLSDKRPIHKYIAYFQAYTNTYAPVPYLEKIFQEAISHPGIVALSIGTRPDCLEDDVVELLSRLNMVKPVWVELGLQTIHESTAAYIRRGYPLSCFEDSLKRLRTAGLEVVVHTILGLPGESREDMLATMDYLNARDIQGIKLQLLHVLKGTDLAYDYLAGKFKVLERTEYIDLVADCL
;
A
#
# COMPACT_ATOMS: atom_id res chain seq x y z
N ARG A 1 -4.96 0.10 22.28
CA ARG A 1 -5.03 0.98 23.48
C ARG A 1 -3.64 1.52 23.86
N GLN A 2 -2.64 0.66 24.01
CA GLN A 2 -1.26 1.09 24.36
C GLN A 2 -0.67 2.11 23.38
N GLN A 3 -0.84 1.89 22.05
CA GLN A 3 -0.36 2.82 21.02
C GLN A 3 -1.05 4.19 21.09
N ILE A 4 -2.36 4.22 21.36
CA ILE A 4 -3.10 5.47 21.55
C ILE A 4 -2.55 6.23 22.76
N GLN A 5 -2.30 5.55 23.89
CA GLN A 5 -1.71 6.18 25.06
C GLN A 5 -0.33 6.79 24.75
N MET A 6 0.55 6.04 24.07
CA MET A 6 1.87 6.54 23.67
C MET A 6 1.84 7.77 22.76
N LEU A 7 0.80 7.87 21.89
CA LEU A 7 0.60 9.03 21.01
C LEU A 7 0.02 10.22 21.78
N SER A 8 -0.96 9.98 22.65
CA SER A 8 -1.59 11.00 23.50
C SER A 8 -0.61 11.68 24.44
N ASP A 9 0.37 10.91 24.95
CA ASP A 9 1.45 11.43 25.82
C ASP A 9 2.39 12.39 25.07
N LYS A 10 2.45 12.30 23.73
CA LYS A 10 3.31 13.17 22.89
C LYS A 10 2.57 14.40 22.36
N ARG A 11 1.28 14.28 22.09
CA ARG A 11 0.45 15.37 21.52
C ARG A 11 -0.99 15.23 22.00
N PRO A 12 -1.73 16.34 22.26
CA PRO A 12 -3.14 16.31 22.65
C PRO A 12 -4.03 15.98 21.42
N ILE A 13 -3.94 14.74 20.94
CA ILE A 13 -4.70 14.22 19.80
C ILE A 13 -5.77 13.26 20.34
N HIS A 14 -6.99 13.35 19.81
CA HIS A 14 -8.12 12.53 20.23
C HIS A 14 -8.76 11.71 19.10
N LYS A 15 -8.29 11.91 17.85
CA LYS A 15 -8.76 11.19 16.67
C LYS A 15 -7.59 10.48 16.00
N TYR A 16 -7.75 9.20 15.70
CA TYR A 16 -6.71 8.35 15.15
C TYR A 16 -7.26 7.52 13.99
N ILE A 17 -6.39 7.20 13.05
CA ILE A 17 -6.63 6.17 12.04
C ILE A 17 -5.98 4.89 12.54
N ALA A 18 -6.72 3.79 12.60
CA ALA A 18 -6.13 2.48 12.90
C ALA A 18 -5.46 1.95 11.63
N TYR A 19 -4.14 1.90 11.64
CA TYR A 19 -3.34 1.52 10.49
C TYR A 19 -2.76 0.11 10.65
N PHE A 20 -3.17 -0.77 9.75
CA PHE A 20 -2.67 -2.14 9.63
C PHE A 20 -1.68 -2.19 8.48
N GLN A 21 -0.37 -2.12 8.78
CA GLN A 21 0.65 -1.96 7.75
C GLN A 21 1.58 -3.15 7.58
N ALA A 22 2.03 -3.78 8.65
CA ALA A 22 3.02 -4.83 8.54
C ALA A 22 2.48 -6.03 7.75
N TYR A 23 3.19 -6.40 6.67
CA TYR A 23 2.86 -7.52 5.79
C TYR A 23 1.51 -7.36 5.06
N THR A 24 0.82 -8.49 4.81
CA THR A 24 -0.46 -8.58 4.11
C THR A 24 -1.58 -8.75 5.12
N ASN A 25 -2.32 -7.69 5.42
CA ASN A 25 -3.25 -7.67 6.55
C ASN A 25 -4.64 -8.26 6.25
N THR A 26 -4.84 -8.78 5.04
CA THR A 26 -6.06 -9.52 4.66
C THR A 26 -5.81 -11.00 4.46
N TYR A 27 -4.56 -11.47 4.63
CA TYR A 27 -4.19 -12.89 4.47
C TYR A 27 -4.45 -13.66 5.76
N ALA A 28 -5.72 -13.86 6.07
CA ALA A 28 -6.18 -14.68 7.20
C ALA A 28 -7.67 -15.06 7.02
N PRO A 29 -8.19 -16.05 7.75
CA PRO A 29 -9.62 -16.38 7.72
C PRO A 29 -10.50 -15.18 8.09
N VAL A 30 -11.58 -14.96 7.35
CA VAL A 30 -12.51 -13.83 7.55
C VAL A 30 -12.97 -13.64 8.99
N PRO A 31 -13.35 -14.70 9.75
CA PRO A 31 -13.76 -14.52 11.15
C PRO A 31 -12.66 -13.92 12.05
N TYR A 32 -11.39 -14.21 11.75
CA TYR A 32 -10.26 -13.62 12.46
C TYR A 32 -10.08 -12.15 12.07
N LEU A 33 -10.13 -11.84 10.77
CA LEU A 33 -10.03 -10.46 10.25
C LEU A 33 -11.16 -9.60 10.84
N GLU A 34 -12.38 -10.10 10.80
CA GLU A 34 -13.54 -9.40 11.35
C GLU A 34 -13.34 -9.05 12.82
N LYS A 35 -12.89 -10.01 13.63
CA LYS A 35 -12.63 -9.79 15.05
C LYS A 35 -11.63 -8.66 15.29
N ILE A 36 -10.47 -8.68 14.60
CA ILE A 36 -9.41 -7.68 14.83
C ILE A 36 -9.80 -6.29 14.31
N PHE A 37 -10.47 -6.22 13.15
CA PHE A 37 -10.90 -4.95 12.57
C PHE A 37 -12.06 -4.34 13.38
N GLN A 38 -13.02 -5.16 13.85
CA GLN A 38 -14.09 -4.70 14.72
C GLN A 38 -13.56 -4.20 16.07
N GLU A 39 -12.57 -4.88 16.66
CA GLU A 39 -11.93 -4.40 17.89
C GLU A 39 -11.31 -3.01 17.68
N ALA A 40 -10.62 -2.78 16.55
CA ALA A 40 -10.05 -1.49 16.24
C ALA A 40 -11.12 -0.42 15.98
N ILE A 41 -12.10 -0.70 15.12
CA ILE A 41 -13.10 0.27 14.69
C ILE A 41 -14.08 0.66 15.82
N SER A 42 -14.29 -0.23 16.81
CA SER A 42 -15.17 0.04 17.97
C SER A 42 -14.60 1.07 18.93
N HIS A 43 -13.29 1.36 18.88
CA HIS A 43 -12.70 2.35 19.77
C HIS A 43 -13.19 3.76 19.42
N PRO A 44 -13.69 4.57 20.40
CA PRO A 44 -14.28 5.89 20.12
C PRO A 44 -13.30 6.88 19.49
N GLY A 45 -12.01 6.80 19.81
CA GLY A 45 -10.97 7.65 19.24
C GLY A 45 -10.53 7.23 17.82
N ILE A 46 -10.91 6.06 17.32
CA ILE A 46 -10.62 5.64 15.94
C ILE A 46 -11.71 6.21 15.02
N VAL A 47 -11.29 6.97 14.02
CA VAL A 47 -12.19 7.61 13.04
C VAL A 47 -12.19 6.91 11.68
N ALA A 48 -11.16 6.13 11.36
CA ALA A 48 -11.06 5.35 10.13
C ALA A 48 -10.13 4.15 10.33
N LEU A 49 -10.23 3.16 9.44
CA LEU A 49 -9.24 2.09 9.28
C LEU A 49 -8.44 2.35 8.00
N SER A 50 -7.14 2.06 8.03
CA SER A 50 -6.28 1.97 6.85
C SER A 50 -5.62 0.59 6.84
N ILE A 51 -5.82 -0.19 5.78
CA ILE A 51 -5.44 -1.60 5.73
C ILE A 51 -4.54 -1.84 4.52
N GLY A 52 -3.25 -2.06 4.80
CA GLY A 52 -2.25 -2.39 3.79
C GLY A 52 -2.35 -3.86 3.38
N THR A 53 -2.47 -4.14 2.07
CA THR A 53 -2.58 -5.50 1.56
C THR A 53 -2.06 -5.66 0.15
N ARG A 54 -1.98 -6.92 -0.28
CA ARG A 54 -1.66 -7.35 -1.64
C ARG A 54 -2.95 -7.59 -2.43
N PRO A 55 -2.95 -7.31 -3.75
CA PRO A 55 -4.11 -7.58 -4.60
C PRO A 55 -4.58 -9.03 -4.59
N ASP A 56 -3.63 -9.98 -4.57
CA ASP A 56 -3.90 -11.42 -4.57
C ASP A 56 -4.38 -11.99 -3.21
N CYS A 57 -4.65 -11.12 -2.24
CA CYS A 57 -5.16 -11.48 -0.91
C CYS A 57 -6.48 -10.75 -0.60
N LEU A 58 -7.29 -10.52 -1.60
CA LEU A 58 -8.60 -9.85 -1.53
C LEU A 58 -9.67 -10.75 -2.15
N GLU A 59 -9.93 -11.90 -1.50
CA GLU A 59 -11.05 -12.76 -1.86
C GLU A 59 -12.40 -12.02 -1.67
N ASP A 60 -13.46 -12.48 -2.33
CA ASP A 60 -14.74 -11.80 -2.34
C ASP A 60 -15.34 -11.61 -0.95
N ASP A 61 -15.21 -12.59 -0.07
CA ASP A 61 -15.65 -12.53 1.32
C ASP A 61 -14.86 -11.52 2.17
N VAL A 62 -13.58 -11.32 1.85
CA VAL A 62 -12.75 -10.24 2.46
C VAL A 62 -13.24 -8.87 2.01
N VAL A 63 -13.49 -8.68 0.70
CA VAL A 63 -14.01 -7.41 0.15
C VAL A 63 -15.38 -7.10 0.78
N GLU A 64 -16.24 -8.10 0.93
CA GLU A 64 -17.54 -7.96 1.59
C GLU A 64 -17.39 -7.54 3.06
N LEU A 65 -16.45 -8.16 3.80
CA LEU A 65 -16.16 -7.76 5.18
C LEU A 65 -15.74 -6.28 5.24
N LEU A 66 -14.79 -5.87 4.40
CA LEU A 66 -14.30 -4.49 4.38
C LEU A 66 -15.43 -3.50 4.02
N SER A 67 -16.30 -3.86 3.09
CA SER A 67 -17.48 -3.05 2.73
C SER A 67 -18.45 -2.90 3.90
N ARG A 68 -18.73 -3.96 4.65
CA ARG A 68 -19.57 -3.89 5.88
C ARG A 68 -18.92 -2.98 6.94
N LEU A 69 -17.62 -3.07 7.14
CA LEU A 69 -16.89 -2.19 8.07
C LEU A 69 -16.93 -0.73 7.64
N ASN A 70 -16.85 -0.47 6.34
CA ASN A 70 -16.93 0.88 5.77
C ASN A 70 -18.28 1.57 6.03
N MET A 71 -19.34 0.81 6.22
CA MET A 71 -20.65 1.35 6.66
C MET A 71 -20.64 1.84 8.12
N VAL A 72 -19.67 1.41 8.92
CA VAL A 72 -19.52 1.83 10.32
C VAL A 72 -18.59 3.04 10.44
N LYS A 73 -17.40 2.96 9.85
CA LYS A 73 -16.43 4.05 9.74
C LYS A 73 -15.64 3.88 8.45
N PRO A 74 -15.12 4.98 7.86
CA PRO A 74 -14.31 4.91 6.64
C PRO A 74 -13.21 3.85 6.70
N VAL A 75 -13.12 3.04 5.64
CA VAL A 75 -12.07 2.04 5.45
C VAL A 75 -11.30 2.37 4.17
N TRP A 76 -10.01 2.59 4.31
CA TRP A 76 -9.08 2.76 3.18
C TRP A 76 -8.30 1.47 2.97
N VAL A 77 -8.26 1.00 1.73
CA VAL A 77 -7.42 -0.13 1.34
C VAL A 77 -6.15 0.40 0.71
N GLU A 78 -5.02 0.16 1.36
CA GLU A 78 -3.70 0.51 0.83
C GLU A 78 -3.19 -0.66 -0.01
N LEU A 79 -3.35 -0.55 -1.33
CA LEU A 79 -3.15 -1.63 -2.28
C LEU A 79 -1.76 -1.57 -2.91
N GLY A 80 -0.99 -2.63 -2.79
CA GLY A 80 0.35 -2.72 -3.39
C GLY A 80 0.26 -2.86 -4.91
N LEU A 81 0.88 -1.94 -5.64
CA LEU A 81 1.17 -2.06 -7.08
C LEU A 81 2.68 -2.16 -7.31
N GLN A 82 3.41 -1.28 -6.67
CA GLN A 82 4.84 -1.05 -6.75
C GLN A 82 5.27 -0.44 -8.09
N THR A 83 4.94 -1.09 -9.20
CA THR A 83 5.21 -0.69 -10.59
C THR A 83 4.23 -1.37 -11.55
N ILE A 84 4.01 -0.79 -12.73
CA ILE A 84 3.26 -1.43 -13.83
C ILE A 84 4.13 -2.35 -14.69
N HIS A 85 5.47 -2.25 -14.59
CA HIS A 85 6.40 -2.97 -15.45
C HIS A 85 6.60 -4.41 -14.96
N GLU A 86 6.11 -5.38 -15.72
CA GLU A 86 6.11 -6.80 -15.31
C GLU A 86 7.53 -7.37 -15.17
N SER A 87 8.52 -6.89 -15.96
CA SER A 87 9.92 -7.29 -15.82
C SER A 87 10.51 -6.87 -14.47
N THR A 88 10.24 -5.62 -14.05
CA THR A 88 10.64 -5.10 -12.75
C THR A 88 9.89 -5.81 -11.62
N ALA A 89 8.57 -5.99 -11.79
CA ALA A 89 7.74 -6.73 -10.83
C ALA A 89 8.24 -8.15 -10.59
N ALA A 90 8.67 -8.85 -11.64
CA ALA A 90 9.28 -10.17 -11.55
C ALA A 90 10.65 -10.11 -10.83
N TYR A 91 11.49 -9.13 -11.16
CA TYR A 91 12.79 -8.96 -10.53
C TYR A 91 12.70 -8.73 -9.02
N ILE A 92 11.78 -7.86 -8.57
CA ILE A 92 11.54 -7.61 -7.13
C ILE A 92 10.67 -8.68 -6.48
N ARG A 93 10.26 -9.71 -7.22
CA ARG A 93 9.40 -10.82 -6.74
C ARG A 93 8.07 -10.32 -6.16
N ARG A 94 7.41 -9.41 -6.85
CA ARG A 94 6.08 -8.90 -6.43
C ARG A 94 5.07 -10.05 -6.23
N GLY A 95 5.12 -11.08 -7.08
CA GLY A 95 4.39 -12.34 -6.89
C GLY A 95 2.96 -12.36 -7.44
N TYR A 96 2.50 -11.32 -8.12
CA TYR A 96 1.21 -11.24 -8.82
C TYR A 96 1.34 -10.35 -10.07
N PRO A 97 0.54 -10.62 -11.13
CA PRO A 97 0.54 -9.82 -12.36
C PRO A 97 -0.23 -8.50 -12.18
N LEU A 98 -0.03 -7.57 -13.11
CA LEU A 98 -0.76 -6.29 -13.13
C LEU A 98 -2.28 -6.50 -13.22
N SER A 99 -2.72 -7.51 -13.97
CA SER A 99 -4.15 -7.85 -14.08
C SER A 99 -4.82 -8.19 -12.74
N CYS A 100 -4.07 -8.77 -11.81
CA CYS A 100 -4.56 -9.04 -10.45
C CYS A 100 -4.80 -7.73 -9.68
N PHE A 101 -3.92 -6.73 -9.85
CA PHE A 101 -4.14 -5.40 -9.28
C PHE A 101 -5.38 -4.73 -9.90
N GLU A 102 -5.54 -4.79 -11.22
CA GLU A 102 -6.69 -4.19 -11.93
C GLU A 102 -8.02 -4.79 -11.48
N ASP A 103 -8.09 -6.13 -11.37
CA ASP A 103 -9.28 -6.82 -10.87
C ASP A 103 -9.60 -6.42 -9.42
N SER A 104 -8.61 -6.43 -8.55
CA SER A 104 -8.79 -6.07 -7.13
C SER A 104 -9.22 -4.62 -6.98
N LEU A 105 -8.60 -3.69 -7.72
CA LEU A 105 -9.00 -2.28 -7.72
C LEU A 105 -10.47 -2.13 -8.14
N LYS A 106 -10.87 -2.77 -9.23
CA LYS A 106 -12.26 -2.75 -9.72
C LYS A 106 -13.24 -3.28 -8.68
N ARG A 107 -12.94 -4.42 -8.04
CA ARG A 107 -13.81 -5.01 -7.00
C ARG A 107 -13.92 -4.12 -5.77
N LEU A 108 -12.82 -3.57 -5.29
CA LEU A 108 -12.82 -2.62 -4.16
C LEU A 108 -13.65 -1.38 -4.46
N ARG A 109 -13.47 -0.77 -5.64
CA ARG A 109 -14.24 0.43 -6.05
C ARG A 109 -15.73 0.11 -6.23
N THR A 110 -16.06 -1.04 -6.79
CA THR A 110 -17.46 -1.51 -6.90
C THR A 110 -18.11 -1.70 -5.53
N ALA A 111 -17.33 -2.13 -4.53
CA ALA A 111 -17.77 -2.26 -3.15
C ALA A 111 -17.81 -0.92 -2.35
N GLY A 112 -17.52 0.21 -3.01
CA GLY A 112 -17.55 1.55 -2.39
C GLY A 112 -16.37 1.86 -1.46
N LEU A 113 -15.27 1.10 -1.57
CA LEU A 113 -14.08 1.27 -0.75
C LEU A 113 -13.12 2.28 -1.38
N GLU A 114 -12.51 3.14 -0.57
CA GLU A 114 -11.43 4.03 -1.01
C GLU A 114 -10.12 3.26 -1.11
N VAL A 115 -9.36 3.55 -2.20
CA VAL A 115 -8.10 2.86 -2.48
C VAL A 115 -6.95 3.86 -2.54
N VAL A 116 -5.91 3.57 -1.75
CA VAL A 116 -4.61 4.25 -1.79
C VAL A 116 -3.59 3.27 -2.39
N VAL A 117 -2.93 3.67 -3.48
CA VAL A 117 -2.01 2.77 -4.18
C VAL A 117 -0.58 3.01 -3.72
N HIS A 118 0.12 1.93 -3.37
CA HIS A 118 1.55 1.98 -3.07
C HIS A 118 2.39 1.77 -4.31
N THR A 119 3.32 2.69 -4.56
CA THR A 119 4.34 2.60 -5.61
C THR A 119 5.73 2.77 -5.01
N ILE A 120 6.75 2.20 -5.68
CA ILE A 120 8.14 2.33 -5.28
C ILE A 120 8.91 2.99 -6.42
N LEU A 121 9.50 4.14 -6.14
CA LEU A 121 10.38 4.86 -7.07
C LEU A 121 11.82 4.41 -6.90
N GLY A 122 12.56 4.34 -8.01
CA GLY A 122 13.95 3.90 -8.04
C GLY A 122 14.14 2.38 -8.06
N LEU A 123 13.14 1.63 -8.55
CA LEU A 123 13.25 0.19 -8.72
C LEU A 123 14.34 -0.15 -9.77
N PRO A 124 15.09 -1.27 -9.58
CA PRO A 124 16.13 -1.67 -10.52
C PRO A 124 15.61 -1.86 -11.94
N GLY A 125 16.30 -1.25 -12.89
CA GLY A 125 15.98 -1.35 -14.32
C GLY A 125 14.93 -0.35 -14.80
N GLU A 126 14.33 0.45 -13.92
CA GLU A 126 13.39 1.50 -14.32
C GLU A 126 14.10 2.84 -14.55
N SER A 127 13.82 3.44 -15.70
CA SER A 127 14.17 4.82 -16.01
C SER A 127 13.21 5.81 -15.36
N ARG A 128 13.50 7.11 -15.46
CA ARG A 128 12.58 8.17 -15.02
C ARG A 128 11.24 8.07 -15.77
N GLU A 129 11.30 7.83 -17.07
CA GLU A 129 10.13 7.67 -17.94
C GLU A 129 9.26 6.49 -17.55
N ASP A 130 9.86 5.37 -17.14
CA ASP A 130 9.13 4.19 -16.64
C ASP A 130 8.38 4.49 -15.35
N MET A 131 9.03 5.21 -14.41
CA MET A 131 8.40 5.61 -13.16
C MET A 131 7.25 6.59 -13.40
N LEU A 132 7.41 7.57 -14.30
CA LEU A 132 6.34 8.50 -14.69
C LEU A 132 5.21 7.78 -15.42
N ALA A 133 5.50 6.80 -16.28
CA ALA A 133 4.47 5.97 -16.91
C ALA A 133 3.59 5.22 -15.90
N THR A 134 4.18 4.82 -14.76
CA THR A 134 3.40 4.24 -13.65
C THR A 134 2.45 5.29 -13.05
N MET A 135 2.85 6.55 -12.95
CA MET A 135 1.99 7.64 -12.47
C MET A 135 0.86 7.93 -13.46
N ASP A 136 1.19 8.06 -14.76
CA ASP A 136 0.20 8.28 -15.82
C ASP A 136 -0.84 7.15 -15.85
N TYR A 137 -0.38 5.91 -15.68
CA TYR A 137 -1.27 4.75 -15.57
C TYR A 137 -2.24 4.91 -14.40
N LEU A 138 -1.78 5.34 -13.23
CA LEU A 138 -2.62 5.51 -12.04
C LEU A 138 -3.55 6.72 -12.14
N ASN A 139 -3.13 7.81 -12.78
CA ASN A 139 -3.96 8.99 -13.03
C ASN A 139 -5.20 8.68 -13.88
N ALA A 140 -5.14 7.65 -14.72
CA ALA A 140 -6.27 7.18 -15.51
C ALA A 140 -7.19 6.19 -14.76
N ARG A 141 -6.95 5.95 -13.46
CA ARG A 141 -7.70 5.00 -12.63
C ARG A 141 -8.51 5.70 -11.55
N ASP A 142 -9.60 5.06 -11.12
CA ASP A 142 -10.40 5.54 -9.98
C ASP A 142 -9.74 5.15 -8.66
N ILE A 143 -8.72 5.90 -8.26
CA ILE A 143 -8.02 5.79 -6.98
C ILE A 143 -8.18 7.09 -6.18
N GLN A 144 -8.12 7.02 -4.86
CA GLN A 144 -8.32 8.18 -3.99
C GLN A 144 -7.01 8.72 -3.41
N GLY A 145 -5.94 7.96 -3.55
CA GLY A 145 -4.62 8.40 -3.11
C GLY A 145 -3.50 7.53 -3.65
N ILE A 146 -2.30 8.07 -3.57
CA ILE A 146 -1.07 7.39 -3.92
C ILE A 146 -0.04 7.55 -2.81
N LYS A 147 0.75 6.53 -2.58
CA LYS A 147 1.86 6.55 -1.64
C LYS A 147 3.16 6.31 -2.40
N LEU A 148 3.89 7.39 -2.65
CA LEU A 148 5.19 7.36 -3.30
C LEU A 148 6.26 6.94 -2.29
N GLN A 149 6.88 5.80 -2.50
CA GLN A 149 7.93 5.28 -1.64
C GLN A 149 9.25 5.25 -2.38
N LEU A 150 10.35 5.64 -1.71
CA LEU A 150 11.69 5.41 -2.23
C LEU A 150 12.08 3.96 -2.00
N LEU A 151 12.77 3.34 -2.96
CA LEU A 151 13.36 2.03 -2.78
C LEU A 151 14.33 2.03 -1.60
N HIS A 152 14.11 1.13 -0.65
CA HIS A 152 15.03 0.86 0.45
C HIS A 152 15.67 -0.52 0.27
N VAL A 153 16.98 -0.55 0.10
CA VAL A 153 17.76 -1.80 0.00
C VAL A 153 18.07 -2.30 1.41
N LEU A 154 17.39 -3.35 1.83
CA LEU A 154 17.52 -3.90 3.17
C LEU A 154 18.64 -4.94 3.25
N LYS A 155 19.50 -4.84 4.26
CA LYS A 155 20.58 -5.80 4.52
C LYS A 155 20.02 -7.22 4.67
N GLY A 156 20.71 -8.20 4.07
CA GLY A 156 20.34 -9.61 4.14
C GLY A 156 19.29 -10.04 3.12
N THR A 157 18.94 -9.18 2.16
CA THR A 157 18.06 -9.53 1.04
C THR A 157 18.86 -9.81 -0.23
N ASP A 158 18.30 -10.56 -1.18
CA ASP A 158 18.92 -10.77 -2.49
C ASP A 158 19.16 -9.45 -3.23
N LEU A 159 18.24 -8.49 -3.07
CA LEU A 159 18.38 -7.15 -3.62
C LEU A 159 19.62 -6.43 -3.08
N ALA A 160 19.97 -6.66 -1.80
CA ALA A 160 21.18 -6.09 -1.22
C ALA A 160 22.45 -6.71 -1.82
N TYR A 161 22.45 -8.00 -2.13
CA TYR A 161 23.57 -8.64 -2.81
C TYR A 161 23.74 -8.08 -4.24
N ASP A 162 22.64 -7.89 -4.96
CA ASP A 162 22.67 -7.29 -6.31
C ASP A 162 23.15 -5.85 -6.29
N TYR A 163 22.73 -5.06 -5.29
CA TYR A 163 23.23 -3.69 -5.09
C TYR A 163 24.73 -3.66 -4.80
N LEU A 164 25.21 -4.50 -3.88
CA LEU A 164 26.65 -4.61 -3.54
C LEU A 164 27.49 -5.11 -4.72
N ALA A 165 26.90 -5.91 -5.61
CA ALA A 165 27.54 -6.35 -6.85
C ALA A 165 27.49 -5.29 -7.96
N GLY A 166 26.94 -4.09 -7.71
CA GLY A 166 26.87 -2.97 -8.67
C GLY A 166 25.87 -3.19 -9.80
N LYS A 167 24.90 -4.09 -9.67
CA LYS A 167 23.92 -4.38 -10.73
C LYS A 167 22.91 -3.25 -10.95
N PHE A 168 22.69 -2.41 -9.97
CA PHE A 168 21.85 -1.21 -10.07
C PHE A 168 22.33 -0.14 -9.09
N LYS A 169 21.84 1.09 -9.28
CA LYS A 169 22.07 2.22 -8.38
C LYS A 169 20.76 2.61 -7.71
N VAL A 170 20.83 3.14 -6.49
CA VAL A 170 19.71 3.78 -5.83
C VAL A 170 19.66 5.27 -6.20
N LEU A 171 18.48 5.88 -6.14
CA LEU A 171 18.32 7.31 -6.34
C LEU A 171 19.01 8.09 -5.22
N GLU A 172 19.73 9.13 -5.57
CA GLU A 172 20.19 10.12 -4.60
C GLU A 172 19.01 10.96 -4.10
N ARG A 173 19.16 11.57 -2.93
CA ARG A 173 18.08 12.35 -2.28
C ARG A 173 17.51 13.44 -3.20
N THR A 174 18.36 14.16 -3.92
CA THR A 174 17.94 15.23 -4.84
C THR A 174 17.17 14.66 -6.03
N GLU A 175 17.68 13.58 -6.64
CA GLU A 175 17.01 12.88 -7.75
C GLU A 175 15.62 12.40 -7.34
N TYR A 176 15.47 11.84 -6.13
CA TYR A 176 14.19 11.41 -5.62
C TYR A 176 13.22 12.59 -5.39
N ILE A 177 13.71 13.72 -4.83
CA ILE A 177 12.88 14.92 -4.62
C ILE A 177 12.37 15.46 -5.94
N ASP A 178 13.25 15.58 -6.95
CA ASP A 178 12.89 16.09 -8.28
C ASP A 178 11.89 15.14 -8.98
N LEU A 179 12.10 13.83 -8.84
CA LEU A 179 11.17 12.84 -9.37
C LEU A 179 9.80 12.90 -8.70
N VAL A 180 9.75 13.04 -7.37
CA VAL A 180 8.48 13.19 -6.64
C VAL A 180 7.75 14.46 -7.08
N ALA A 181 8.46 15.56 -7.32
CA ALA A 181 7.86 16.79 -7.83
C ALA A 181 7.22 16.60 -9.21
N ASP A 182 7.83 15.77 -10.08
CA ASP A 182 7.25 15.46 -11.40
C ASP A 182 6.07 14.45 -11.33
N CYS A 183 5.99 13.66 -10.25
CA CYS A 183 4.88 12.72 -10.02
C CYS A 183 3.60 13.42 -9.50
N LEU A 184 3.69 14.66 -9.02
CA LEU A 184 2.58 15.42 -8.40
C LEU A 184 1.99 16.45 -9.36
#